data_546571ddaef1f714448ad7f763caee91
#
_entry.id   546571ddaef1f714448ad7f763caee91
#
_cell.length_a   1.000
_cell.length_b   1.000
_cell.length_c   1.000
_cell.angle_alpha   90.00
_cell.angle_beta   90.00
_cell.angle_gamma   90.00
#
_symmetry.space_group_name_H-M   'P 1'
#
loop_
_entity.id
_entity.type
_entity.pdbx_description
1 polymer ?
#
loop_
_entity_poly.entity_id
_entity_poly.type
_entity_poly.pdbx_seq_one_letter_code
_entity_poly.pdbx_strand_id
1 'polypeptide(L)'
;MTHSFMMAAMMTSKNSCQFKNQNPFSQDYKASRIVTVQAALSKRMILATTLAGLLLAGCQSTSTNDFSGSNAYQTSTRTNDNRTLDKQEIARVRTSLAAQYIRKKELDTAQQQLEKAFSADSRYAPAYDMMGVLLQQEGSSINLQKAEQYFKKAIMLDKAFVQANNNYGVYLSQTKRYREAAEQFEIAGAALGYEGRIGALENLGRTYLQLGDRDAAAKSFLRALDGNRNSIIAHIELVDLLLEQQRVPQAQRLYDETLILVQGQGISPRLLLQGIKIAAAQNNIKTRQQLAQQLLSAYPLSDEAKQLKIWLNNPEAPWK
;
A
#
# COMPACT_ATOMS: atom_id res chain seq x y z
N MET A 1 50.63 54.92 33.79
CA MET A 1 51.51 54.97 32.61
C MET A 1 51.10 53.84 31.71
N THR A 2 50.35 54.13 30.76
CA THR A 2 50.59 54.29 29.32
C THR A 2 50.58 53.00 28.52
N HIS A 3 49.61 52.89 27.64
CA HIS A 3 49.63 52.45 26.25
C HIS A 3 49.69 50.91 25.98
N SER A 4 49.10 50.34 25.04
CA SER A 4 48.38 50.84 23.84
C SER A 4 47.81 49.62 23.09
N PHE A 5 46.65 49.74 22.52
CA PHE A 5 46.10 49.16 21.29
C PHE A 5 46.88 48.09 20.51
N MET A 6 46.25 46.96 20.24
CA MET A 6 46.22 46.50 18.85
C MET A 6 45.01 45.63 18.59
N MET A 7 44.14 46.06 17.66
CA MET A 7 43.06 45.35 17.04
C MET A 7 43.62 44.21 16.18
N ALA A 8 42.98 43.01 16.26
CA ALA A 8 43.05 42.03 15.22
C ALA A 8 41.61 41.54 14.91
N ALA A 9 41.11 41.97 13.79
CA ALA A 9 39.85 41.56 13.22
C ALA A 9 39.91 40.04 12.85
N MET A 10 39.12 39.20 13.50
CA MET A 10 38.82 37.89 13.02
C MET A 10 37.45 37.93 12.27
N MET A 11 37.54 37.82 10.96
CA MET A 11 36.42 37.56 10.08
C MET A 11 35.78 36.22 10.47
N THR A 12 34.60 36.26 11.07
CA THR A 12 33.73 35.07 11.17
C THR A 12 32.96 34.91 9.90
N SER A 13 33.41 33.97 9.05
CA SER A 13 32.65 33.46 7.93
C SER A 13 31.38 32.80 8.44
N LYS A 14 30.25 33.49 8.34
CA LYS A 14 28.93 32.91 8.49
C LYS A 14 28.59 32.12 7.23
N ASN A 15 28.95 30.85 7.18
CA ASN A 15 28.32 29.93 6.24
C ASN A 15 26.92 29.60 6.75
N SER A 16 25.98 30.44 6.40
CA SER A 16 24.54 30.09 6.51
C SER A 16 24.23 29.08 5.42
N CYS A 17 24.26 27.78 5.77
CA CYS A 17 23.60 26.76 4.99
C CYS A 17 22.10 27.08 4.97
N GLN A 18 21.66 27.77 3.91
CA GLN A 18 20.25 27.84 3.60
C GLN A 18 19.79 26.45 3.16
N PHE A 19 19.26 25.69 4.10
CA PHE A 19 18.39 24.57 3.77
C PHE A 19 17.18 25.15 3.02
N LYS A 20 17.19 25.05 1.70
CA LYS A 20 15.99 25.24 0.89
C LYS A 20 14.99 24.19 1.36
N ASN A 21 14.00 24.64 2.11
CA ASN A 21 12.86 23.86 2.55
C ASN A 21 12.03 23.52 1.29
N GLN A 22 12.40 22.45 0.60
CA GLN A 22 11.63 21.93 -0.52
C GLN A 22 10.41 21.21 0.07
N ASN A 23 9.30 21.93 0.16
CA ASN A 23 8.01 21.37 0.52
C ASN A 23 7.67 20.24 -0.46
N PRO A 24 7.51 18.97 -0.03
CA PRO A 24 7.26 17.82 -0.91
C PRO A 24 5.98 17.98 -1.75
N PHE A 25 5.10 18.91 -1.37
CA PHE A 25 3.85 19.22 -2.09
C PHE A 25 3.99 20.40 -3.08
N SER A 26 5.20 20.95 -3.32
CA SER A 26 5.41 22.10 -4.19
C SER A 26 5.49 21.77 -5.68
N GLN A 27 5.42 20.50 -6.06
CA GLN A 27 5.28 20.18 -7.47
C GLN A 27 3.86 20.53 -7.93
N ASP A 28 3.75 21.59 -8.72
CA ASP A 28 2.54 21.94 -9.43
C ASP A 28 2.10 20.74 -10.29
N TYR A 29 1.06 20.05 -9.83
CA TYR A 29 0.32 19.12 -10.65
C TYR A 29 -0.22 19.92 -11.83
N LYS A 30 0.45 19.86 -12.98
CA LYS A 30 -0.07 20.42 -14.23
C LYS A 30 -1.43 19.82 -14.47
N ALA A 31 -2.45 20.67 -14.31
CA ALA A 31 -3.83 20.35 -14.59
C ALA A 31 -3.91 19.86 -16.05
N SER A 32 -3.99 18.53 -16.24
CA SER A 32 -4.37 17.98 -17.52
C SER A 32 -5.84 18.33 -17.77
N ARG A 33 -6.07 19.00 -18.87
CA ARG A 33 -7.35 19.49 -19.36
C ARG A 33 -8.45 18.45 -19.16
N ILE A 34 -9.46 18.82 -18.37
CA ILE A 34 -10.75 18.13 -18.33
C ILE A 34 -11.40 18.37 -19.68
N VAL A 35 -11.43 17.33 -20.50
CA VAL A 35 -12.29 17.30 -21.71
C VAL A 35 -13.70 17.06 -21.23
N THR A 36 -14.49 18.10 -21.21
CA THR A 36 -15.94 18.07 -21.05
C THR A 36 -16.55 17.30 -22.22
N VAL A 37 -16.92 16.05 -21.99
CA VAL A 37 -17.79 15.32 -22.91
C VAL A 37 -19.24 15.68 -22.56
N GLN A 38 -19.79 16.64 -23.29
CA GLN A 38 -21.22 16.90 -23.29
C GLN A 38 -21.97 15.71 -23.92
N ALA A 39 -22.83 15.13 -23.13
CA ALA A 39 -23.77 14.11 -23.59
C ALA A 39 -24.78 14.69 -24.59
N ALA A 40 -24.67 14.29 -25.85
CA ALA A 40 -25.72 14.48 -26.84
C ALA A 40 -26.67 13.29 -26.78
N LEU A 41 -27.83 13.48 -26.16
CA LEU A 41 -28.98 12.59 -26.30
C LEU A 41 -29.53 12.75 -27.71
N SER A 42 -29.53 11.71 -28.52
CA SER A 42 -30.44 11.62 -29.62
C SER A 42 -31.24 10.30 -29.59
N LYS A 43 -32.54 10.48 -29.35
CA LYS A 43 -33.57 9.46 -29.52
C LYS A 43 -33.59 8.99 -30.97
N ARG A 44 -33.64 7.70 -31.21
CA ARG A 44 -34.44 7.11 -32.29
C ARG A 44 -34.80 5.66 -31.97
N MET A 45 -36.07 5.46 -31.88
CA MET A 45 -36.89 4.23 -31.88
C MET A 45 -36.81 3.50 -33.23
N ILE A 46 -37.33 2.28 -33.16
CA ILE A 46 -38.02 1.46 -34.21
C ILE A 46 -37.22 0.20 -34.56
N LEU A 47 -37.74 -0.90 -34.33
CA LEU A 47 -38.86 -1.83 -34.56
C LEU A 47 -38.34 -3.18 -35.06
N ALA A 48 -38.77 -4.19 -34.36
CA ALA A 48 -38.98 -5.61 -34.64
C ALA A 48 -38.64 -6.18 -36.03
N THR A 49 -38.08 -7.39 -36.04
CA THR A 49 -38.77 -8.57 -36.69
C THR A 49 -38.10 -9.88 -36.28
N THR A 50 -38.92 -10.84 -35.99
CA THR A 50 -38.79 -12.26 -35.71
C THR A 50 -38.18 -13.07 -36.87
N LEU A 51 -37.42 -14.16 -36.64
CA LEU A 51 -37.78 -15.53 -37.00
C LEU A 51 -36.61 -16.53 -36.72
N ALA A 52 -36.93 -17.50 -35.95
CA ALA A 52 -36.65 -18.94 -35.90
C ALA A 52 -35.47 -19.55 -36.69
N GLY A 53 -34.73 -20.44 -35.99
CA GLY A 53 -33.93 -21.47 -36.64
C GLY A 53 -32.99 -22.22 -35.69
N LEU A 54 -33.48 -23.18 -34.91
CA LEU A 54 -32.99 -24.55 -34.63
C LEU A 54 -31.48 -24.83 -34.40
N LEU A 55 -31.20 -25.26 -33.14
CA LEU A 55 -30.43 -26.44 -32.72
C LEU A 55 -28.98 -26.60 -33.24
N LEU A 56 -28.02 -26.46 -32.35
CA LEU A 56 -27.01 -27.49 -32.13
C LEU A 56 -26.44 -27.31 -30.70
N ALA A 57 -26.56 -28.39 -29.93
CA ALA A 57 -26.07 -28.51 -28.61
C ALA A 57 -24.52 -28.45 -28.62
N GLY A 58 -23.95 -27.48 -27.97
CA GLY A 58 -22.52 -27.42 -27.64
C GLY A 58 -22.40 -27.12 -26.16
N CYS A 59 -21.88 -28.06 -25.40
CA CYS A 59 -21.54 -27.87 -23.99
C CYS A 59 -20.60 -26.67 -23.85
N GLN A 60 -21.12 -25.53 -23.39
CA GLN A 60 -20.30 -24.45 -22.88
C GLN A 60 -20.19 -24.60 -21.36
N SER A 61 -19.02 -25.02 -20.93
CA SER A 61 -18.61 -24.85 -19.54
C SER A 61 -18.47 -23.37 -19.27
N THR A 62 -19.40 -22.81 -18.50
CA THR A 62 -19.27 -21.46 -17.95
C THR A 62 -18.13 -21.44 -16.95
N SER A 63 -16.97 -20.95 -17.38
CA SER A 63 -15.92 -20.53 -16.45
C SER A 63 -16.29 -19.13 -15.97
N THR A 64 -16.75 -19.03 -14.75
CA THR A 64 -16.82 -17.78 -14.02
C THR A 64 -15.40 -17.29 -13.78
N ASN A 65 -15.00 -16.26 -14.54
CA ASN A 65 -13.81 -15.49 -14.29
C ASN A 65 -14.07 -14.54 -13.14
N ASP A 66 -13.54 -14.87 -11.97
CA ASP A 66 -13.31 -13.88 -10.93
C ASP A 66 -11.96 -14.13 -10.31
N PHE A 67 -11.18 -13.07 -10.30
CA PHE A 67 -9.90 -12.84 -9.69
C PHE A 67 -8.70 -12.79 -10.63
N SER A 68 -8.51 -11.61 -11.24
CA SER A 68 -7.25 -11.21 -11.87
C SER A 68 -6.16 -10.99 -10.83
N GLY A 69 -5.49 -12.07 -10.45
CA GLY A 69 -4.12 -12.04 -9.97
C GLY A 69 -3.26 -12.53 -11.12
N SER A 70 -2.62 -11.63 -11.83
CA SER A 70 -1.76 -11.94 -12.97
C SER A 70 -0.55 -12.73 -12.52
N ASN A 71 -0.70 -14.05 -12.36
CA ASN A 71 0.42 -14.96 -12.38
C ASN A 71 0.64 -15.34 -13.84
N ALA A 72 1.61 -14.73 -14.47
CA ALA A 72 2.13 -15.17 -15.76
C ALA A 72 2.79 -16.56 -15.63
N TYR A 73 2.01 -17.59 -15.36
CA TYR A 73 2.41 -18.97 -15.59
C TYR A 73 1.94 -19.34 -17.00
N GLN A 74 2.79 -19.11 -17.98
CA GLN A 74 2.61 -19.74 -19.28
C GLN A 74 2.66 -21.26 -19.09
N THR A 75 1.50 -21.88 -19.05
CA THR A 75 1.37 -23.33 -19.26
C THR A 75 1.70 -23.61 -20.73
N SER A 76 2.97 -23.81 -21.03
CA SER A 76 3.33 -24.48 -22.26
C SER A 76 2.83 -25.92 -22.15
N THR A 77 1.77 -26.27 -22.88
CA THR A 77 1.40 -27.65 -23.16
C THR A 77 2.59 -28.33 -23.84
N ARG A 78 3.42 -29.02 -23.05
CA ARG A 78 4.49 -29.86 -23.56
C ARG A 78 3.99 -31.32 -23.61
N THR A 79 3.93 -31.80 -24.82
CA THR A 79 3.91 -33.22 -25.19
C THR A 79 4.89 -34.05 -24.36
N ASN A 80 4.43 -35.28 -24.00
CA ASN A 80 5.13 -36.37 -23.35
C ASN A 80 6.66 -36.35 -23.59
N ASP A 81 7.39 -35.72 -22.66
CA ASP A 81 8.81 -35.89 -22.54
C ASP A 81 9.08 -36.30 -21.07
N ASN A 82 9.70 -37.45 -20.87
CA ASN A 82 10.15 -37.98 -19.58
C ASN A 82 11.26 -37.11 -18.98
N ARG A 83 11.03 -35.75 -18.90
CA ARG A 83 11.95 -34.84 -18.22
C ARG A 83 11.70 -34.95 -16.71
N THR A 84 12.69 -35.45 -16.01
CA THR A 84 12.81 -35.17 -14.57
C THR A 84 12.63 -33.66 -14.37
N LEU A 85 11.55 -33.27 -13.66
CA LEU A 85 11.34 -31.87 -13.30
C LEU A 85 12.63 -31.33 -12.69
N ASP A 86 13.10 -30.19 -13.18
CA ASP A 86 14.24 -29.50 -12.61
C ASP A 86 13.99 -29.29 -11.10
N LYS A 87 15.01 -29.55 -10.29
CA LYS A 87 14.95 -29.41 -8.83
C LYS A 87 14.44 -28.03 -8.41
N GLN A 88 14.85 -26.99 -9.12
CA GLN A 88 14.39 -25.64 -8.88
C GLN A 88 12.90 -25.47 -9.19
N GLU A 89 12.40 -26.10 -10.25
CA GLU A 89 10.97 -26.07 -10.58
C GLU A 89 10.14 -26.81 -9.54
N ILE A 90 10.61 -27.94 -9.01
CA ILE A 90 9.95 -28.63 -7.89
C ILE A 90 9.90 -27.71 -6.68
N ALA A 91 11.01 -27.06 -6.32
CA ALA A 91 11.07 -26.13 -5.18
C ALA A 91 10.10 -24.96 -5.38
N ARG A 92 10.04 -24.41 -6.58
CA ARG A 92 9.11 -23.32 -6.95
C ARG A 92 7.65 -23.74 -6.75
N VAL A 93 7.24 -24.86 -7.31
CA VAL A 93 5.87 -25.38 -7.19
C VAL A 93 5.50 -25.63 -5.72
N ARG A 94 6.39 -26.29 -4.96
CA ARG A 94 6.17 -26.56 -3.53
C ARG A 94 6.04 -25.28 -2.71
N THR A 95 6.86 -24.29 -2.97
CA THR A 95 6.79 -22.97 -2.31
C THR A 95 5.47 -22.26 -2.65
N SER A 96 5.04 -22.31 -3.91
CA SER A 96 3.76 -21.73 -4.33
C SER A 96 2.56 -22.41 -3.64
N LEU A 97 2.59 -23.73 -3.49
CA LEU A 97 1.59 -24.47 -2.73
C LEU A 97 1.59 -24.07 -1.25
N ALA A 98 2.78 -23.96 -0.65
CA ALA A 98 2.90 -23.50 0.73
C ALA A 98 2.27 -22.11 0.93
N ALA A 99 2.51 -21.16 0.02
CA ALA A 99 1.89 -19.85 0.06
C ALA A 99 0.35 -19.92 0.01
N GLN A 100 -0.22 -20.86 -0.75
CA GLN A 100 -1.67 -21.07 -0.78
C GLN A 100 -2.20 -21.62 0.56
N TYR A 101 -1.49 -22.60 1.17
CA TYR A 101 -1.87 -23.13 2.47
C TYR A 101 -1.74 -22.11 3.60
N ILE A 102 -0.70 -21.27 3.57
CA ILE A 102 -0.55 -20.14 4.50
C ILE A 102 -1.77 -19.21 4.44
N ARG A 103 -2.23 -18.83 3.23
CA ARG A 103 -3.45 -18.00 3.06
C ARG A 103 -4.71 -18.66 3.63
N LYS A 104 -4.79 -20.00 3.55
CA LYS A 104 -5.89 -20.76 4.14
C LYS A 104 -5.73 -21.03 5.65
N LYS A 105 -4.62 -20.58 6.24
CA LYS A 105 -4.23 -20.86 7.64
C LYS A 105 -3.98 -22.34 7.94
N GLU A 106 -3.68 -23.13 6.94
CA GLU A 106 -3.31 -24.53 7.04
C GLU A 106 -1.78 -24.66 7.21
N LEU A 107 -1.28 -24.18 8.38
CA LEU A 107 0.16 -23.92 8.59
C LEU A 107 1.00 -25.19 8.58
N ASP A 108 0.52 -26.28 9.17
CA ASP A 108 1.22 -27.57 9.17
C ASP A 108 1.43 -28.11 7.74
N THR A 109 0.38 -28.02 6.90
CA THR A 109 0.47 -28.43 5.50
C THR A 109 1.43 -27.53 4.72
N ALA A 110 1.42 -26.23 4.99
CA ALA A 110 2.37 -25.30 4.39
C ALA A 110 3.81 -25.65 4.75
N GLN A 111 4.09 -25.95 6.02
CA GLN A 111 5.41 -26.37 6.48
C GLN A 111 5.89 -27.61 5.72
N GLN A 112 5.06 -28.65 5.61
CA GLN A 112 5.41 -29.87 4.87
C GLN A 112 5.75 -29.58 3.40
N GLN A 113 5.04 -28.62 2.74
CA GLN A 113 5.38 -28.23 1.37
C GLN A 113 6.73 -27.53 1.29
N LEU A 114 7.06 -26.68 2.27
CA LEU A 114 8.36 -26.00 2.33
C LEU A 114 9.51 -26.98 2.60
N GLU A 115 9.31 -27.98 3.45
CA GLU A 115 10.29 -29.05 3.67
C GLU A 115 10.59 -29.83 2.38
N LYS A 116 9.54 -30.09 1.58
CA LYS A 116 9.71 -30.70 0.25
C LYS A 116 10.41 -29.75 -0.73
N ALA A 117 10.17 -28.43 -0.63
CA ALA A 117 10.89 -27.44 -1.42
C ALA A 117 12.39 -27.45 -1.08
N PHE A 118 12.76 -27.43 0.20
CA PHE A 118 14.15 -27.52 0.65
C PHE A 118 14.83 -28.83 0.25
N SER A 119 14.09 -29.94 0.26
CA SER A 119 14.61 -31.24 -0.18
C SER A 119 14.91 -31.26 -1.68
N ALA A 120 14.15 -30.51 -2.48
CA ALA A 120 14.38 -30.38 -3.92
C ALA A 120 15.53 -29.43 -4.24
N ASP A 121 15.50 -28.22 -3.66
CA ASP A 121 16.57 -27.22 -3.77
C ASP A 121 16.77 -26.49 -2.43
N SER A 122 17.84 -26.86 -1.73
CA SER A 122 18.22 -26.28 -0.44
C SER A 122 18.71 -24.83 -0.52
N ARG A 123 18.83 -24.26 -1.72
CA ARG A 123 19.26 -22.86 -1.95
C ARG A 123 18.17 -21.99 -2.55
N TYR A 124 16.95 -22.49 -2.67
CA TYR A 124 15.84 -21.75 -3.26
C TYR A 124 15.37 -20.64 -2.30
N ALA A 125 15.81 -19.41 -2.53
CA ALA A 125 15.54 -18.24 -1.67
C ALA A 125 14.05 -18.02 -1.37
N PRO A 126 13.10 -18.15 -2.33
CA PRO A 126 11.69 -17.95 -2.04
C PRO A 126 11.10 -18.95 -1.03
N ALA A 127 11.67 -20.17 -0.89
CA ALA A 127 11.22 -21.12 0.13
C ALA A 127 11.60 -20.65 1.54
N TYR A 128 12.79 -20.05 1.70
CA TYR A 128 13.21 -19.44 2.97
C TYR A 128 12.35 -18.25 3.34
N ASP A 129 12.06 -17.34 2.39
CA ASP A 129 11.16 -16.23 2.60
C ASP A 129 9.78 -16.72 3.07
N MET A 130 9.22 -17.70 2.39
CA MET A 130 7.91 -18.26 2.72
C MET A 130 7.88 -18.99 4.07
N MET A 131 8.98 -19.64 4.48
CA MET A 131 9.12 -20.19 5.83
C MET A 131 9.13 -19.08 6.88
N GLY A 132 9.80 -17.95 6.60
CA GLY A 132 9.75 -16.78 7.45
C GLY A 132 8.32 -16.26 7.63
N VAL A 133 7.55 -16.16 6.55
CA VAL A 133 6.13 -15.75 6.58
C VAL A 133 5.28 -16.72 7.40
N LEU A 134 5.48 -18.03 7.22
CA LEU A 134 4.76 -19.06 7.97
C LEU A 134 4.99 -18.92 9.47
N LEU A 135 6.25 -18.87 9.91
CA LEU A 135 6.63 -18.76 11.32
C LEU A 135 6.17 -17.43 11.94
N GLN A 136 6.16 -16.37 11.16
CA GLN A 136 5.60 -15.08 11.56
C GLN A 136 4.09 -15.16 11.84
N GLN A 137 3.34 -15.92 11.05
CA GLN A 137 1.90 -16.14 11.28
C GLN A 137 1.61 -16.99 12.51
N GLU A 138 2.45 -17.97 12.83
CA GLU A 138 2.33 -18.75 14.07
C GLU A 138 2.55 -17.90 15.32
N GLY A 139 3.42 -16.88 15.25
CA GLY A 139 3.48 -15.76 16.15
C GLY A 139 4.06 -16.01 17.55
N SER A 140 4.52 -17.24 17.89
CA SER A 140 5.23 -17.46 19.15
C SER A 140 6.58 -16.73 19.17
N SER A 141 7.08 -16.36 20.34
CA SER A 141 8.37 -15.66 20.46
C SER A 141 9.54 -16.43 19.84
N ILE A 142 9.52 -17.75 19.97
CA ILE A 142 10.52 -18.64 19.37
C ILE A 142 10.38 -18.62 17.84
N ASN A 143 9.15 -18.69 17.33
CA ASN A 143 8.90 -18.71 15.88
C ASN A 143 9.20 -17.35 15.25
N LEU A 144 8.95 -16.27 15.94
CA LEU A 144 9.36 -14.93 15.48
C LEU A 144 10.87 -14.80 15.33
N GLN A 145 11.66 -15.33 16.30
CA GLN A 145 13.13 -15.34 16.18
C GLN A 145 13.61 -16.19 15.01
N LYS A 146 13.01 -17.37 14.81
CA LYS A 146 13.30 -18.23 13.65
C LYS A 146 12.91 -17.55 12.34
N ALA A 147 11.74 -16.89 12.30
CA ALA A 147 11.27 -16.16 11.11
C ALA A 147 12.32 -15.15 10.62
N GLU A 148 12.90 -14.39 11.55
CA GLU A 148 13.95 -13.41 11.20
C GLU A 148 15.16 -14.09 10.54
N GLN A 149 15.59 -15.23 11.07
CA GLN A 149 16.71 -15.98 10.49
C GLN A 149 16.40 -16.44 9.06
N TYR A 150 15.16 -16.87 8.82
CA TYR A 150 14.71 -17.31 7.50
C TYR A 150 14.64 -16.16 6.50
N PHE A 151 14.12 -14.99 6.87
CA PHE A 151 14.11 -13.81 6.00
C PHE A 151 15.54 -13.37 5.65
N LYS A 152 16.44 -13.28 6.63
CA LYS A 152 17.86 -12.95 6.40
C LYS A 152 18.54 -13.98 5.48
N LYS A 153 18.22 -15.24 5.64
CA LYS A 153 18.73 -16.32 4.77
C LYS A 153 18.23 -16.18 3.33
N ALA A 154 16.97 -15.84 3.13
CA ALA A 154 16.41 -15.60 1.80
C ALA A 154 17.16 -14.47 1.09
N ILE A 155 17.33 -13.33 1.74
CA ILE A 155 18.05 -12.16 1.21
C ILE A 155 19.52 -12.49 0.90
N MET A 156 20.15 -13.28 1.77
CA MET A 156 21.55 -13.71 1.57
C MET A 156 21.69 -14.64 0.36
N LEU A 157 20.73 -15.55 0.14
CA LEU A 157 20.77 -16.49 -0.97
C LEU A 157 20.52 -15.83 -2.33
N ASP A 158 19.63 -14.87 -2.37
CA ASP A 158 19.31 -14.12 -3.59
C ASP A 158 18.98 -12.66 -3.26
N LYS A 159 19.95 -11.78 -3.48
CA LYS A 159 19.79 -10.32 -3.28
C LYS A 159 18.85 -9.67 -4.29
N ALA A 160 18.60 -10.30 -5.43
CA ALA A 160 17.68 -9.81 -6.45
C ALA A 160 16.22 -10.20 -6.12
N PHE A 161 16.01 -11.13 -5.21
CA PHE A 161 14.68 -11.52 -4.74
C PHE A 161 14.12 -10.49 -3.73
N VAL A 162 13.75 -9.34 -4.25
CA VAL A 162 13.31 -8.15 -3.50
C VAL A 162 12.05 -8.39 -2.64
N GLN A 163 11.23 -9.37 -2.99
CA GLN A 163 10.08 -9.80 -2.18
C GLN A 163 10.50 -10.10 -0.73
N ALA A 164 11.66 -10.73 -0.52
CA ALA A 164 12.15 -11.04 0.82
C ALA A 164 12.43 -9.78 1.65
N ASN A 165 12.92 -8.70 1.02
CA ASN A 165 13.07 -7.42 1.71
C ASN A 165 11.72 -6.87 2.16
N ASN A 166 10.70 -6.90 1.27
CA ASN A 166 9.36 -6.44 1.65
C ASN A 166 8.78 -7.25 2.83
N ASN A 167 8.86 -8.58 2.77
CA ASN A 167 8.32 -9.44 3.82
C ASN A 167 9.10 -9.30 5.13
N TYR A 168 10.42 -9.16 5.07
CA TYR A 168 11.25 -8.85 6.24
C TYR A 168 10.90 -7.49 6.84
N GLY A 169 10.65 -6.46 6.00
CA GLY A 169 10.16 -5.16 6.44
C GLY A 169 8.84 -5.25 7.19
N VAL A 170 7.89 -6.07 6.72
CA VAL A 170 6.62 -6.33 7.42
C VAL A 170 6.85 -6.95 8.78
N TYR A 171 7.71 -7.98 8.85
CA TYR A 171 8.11 -8.61 10.11
C TYR A 171 8.72 -7.59 11.10
N LEU A 172 9.66 -6.78 10.63
CA LEU A 172 10.31 -5.74 11.44
C LEU A 172 9.32 -4.68 11.95
N SER A 173 8.35 -4.28 11.12
CA SER A 173 7.29 -3.37 11.53
C SER A 173 6.39 -3.96 12.62
N GLN A 174 6.02 -5.23 12.52
CA GLN A 174 5.24 -5.92 13.54
C GLN A 174 5.98 -6.05 14.87
N THR A 175 7.30 -6.22 14.81
CA THR A 175 8.18 -6.23 15.99
C THR A 175 8.61 -4.83 16.45
N LYS A 176 8.00 -3.76 15.88
CA LYS A 176 8.24 -2.34 16.19
C LYS A 176 9.69 -1.87 15.93
N ARG A 177 10.41 -2.57 15.10
CA ARG A 177 11.77 -2.21 14.64
C ARG A 177 11.66 -1.33 13.40
N TYR A 178 11.00 -0.18 13.55
CA TYR A 178 10.57 0.66 12.43
C TYR A 178 11.72 1.22 11.58
N ARG A 179 12.88 1.54 12.15
CA ARG A 179 14.05 2.03 11.39
C ARG A 179 14.55 0.96 10.42
N GLU A 180 14.74 -0.24 10.93
CA GLU A 180 15.18 -1.39 10.11
C GLU A 180 14.10 -1.77 9.07
N ALA A 181 12.82 -1.68 9.44
CA ALA A 181 11.72 -1.90 8.50
C ALA A 181 11.76 -0.90 7.33
N ALA A 182 12.01 0.38 7.62
CA ALA A 182 12.11 1.42 6.60
C ALA A 182 13.24 1.13 5.60
N GLU A 183 14.40 0.65 6.08
CA GLU A 183 15.52 0.25 5.20
C GLU A 183 15.12 -0.88 4.26
N GLN A 184 14.41 -1.89 4.76
CA GLN A 184 13.97 -3.02 3.94
C GLN A 184 12.89 -2.61 2.92
N PHE A 185 11.92 -1.80 3.34
CA PHE A 185 10.90 -1.28 2.44
C PHE A 185 11.47 -0.32 1.40
N GLU A 186 12.52 0.47 1.72
CA GLU A 186 13.17 1.33 0.72
C GLU A 186 13.83 0.51 -0.39
N ILE A 187 14.50 -0.59 -0.06
CA ILE A 187 15.06 -1.52 -1.06
C ILE A 187 13.93 -2.04 -1.96
N ALA A 188 12.83 -2.50 -1.38
CA ALA A 188 11.70 -3.03 -2.13
C ALA A 188 10.99 -1.94 -2.95
N GLY A 189 10.83 -0.74 -2.40
CA GLY A 189 10.20 0.41 -3.05
C GLY A 189 11.05 1.04 -4.16
N ALA A 190 12.37 0.83 -4.16
CA ALA A 190 13.26 1.29 -5.20
C ALA A 190 13.29 0.36 -6.44
N ALA A 191 12.91 -0.91 -6.28
CA ALA A 191 13.00 -1.92 -7.34
C ALA A 191 11.87 -1.77 -8.36
N LEU A 192 12.16 -1.17 -9.53
CA LEU A 192 11.15 -0.84 -10.53
C LEU A 192 10.45 -2.05 -11.15
N GLY A 193 11.10 -3.21 -11.24
CA GLY A 193 10.52 -4.46 -11.77
C GLY A 193 9.78 -5.29 -10.73
N TYR A 194 9.70 -4.85 -9.49
CA TYR A 194 9.02 -5.60 -8.43
C TYR A 194 7.52 -5.30 -8.44
N GLU A 195 6.67 -6.32 -8.65
CA GLU A 195 5.21 -6.16 -8.69
C GLU A 195 4.65 -5.59 -7.37
N GLY A 196 5.20 -5.98 -6.23
CA GLY A 196 4.81 -5.47 -4.90
C GLY A 196 5.38 -4.10 -4.55
N ARG A 197 6.04 -3.40 -5.47
CA ARG A 197 6.70 -2.12 -5.25
C ARG A 197 5.80 -1.07 -4.61
N ILE A 198 4.57 -0.96 -5.10
CA ILE A 198 3.62 0.04 -4.59
C ILE A 198 3.27 -0.24 -3.13
N GLY A 199 2.95 -1.51 -2.81
CA GLY A 199 2.70 -1.92 -1.42
C GLY A 199 3.91 -1.70 -0.50
N ALA A 200 5.13 -1.91 -1.01
CA ALA A 200 6.35 -1.61 -0.25
C ALA A 200 6.49 -0.10 0.04
N LEU A 201 6.18 0.77 -0.92
CA LEU A 201 6.18 2.22 -0.73
C LEU A 201 5.09 2.70 0.24
N GLU A 202 3.91 2.08 0.20
CA GLU A 202 2.83 2.34 1.16
C GLU A 202 3.24 1.91 2.57
N ASN A 203 3.86 0.74 2.72
CA ASN A 203 4.39 0.25 4.00
C ASN A 203 5.53 1.16 4.51
N LEU A 204 6.39 1.64 3.61
CA LEU A 204 7.44 2.60 3.92
C LEU A 204 6.85 3.91 4.49
N GLY A 205 5.84 4.45 3.81
CA GLY A 205 5.15 5.64 4.28
C GLY A 205 4.54 5.48 5.67
N ARG A 206 3.83 4.37 5.90
CA ARG A 206 3.28 4.04 7.22
C ARG A 206 4.35 3.85 8.27
N THR A 207 5.48 3.25 7.90
CA THR A 207 6.63 3.07 8.80
C THR A 207 7.22 4.41 9.21
N TYR A 208 7.33 5.38 8.29
CA TYR A 208 7.75 6.73 8.61
C TYR A 208 6.76 7.47 9.51
N LEU A 209 5.44 7.24 9.34
CA LEU A 209 4.44 7.76 10.29
C LEU A 209 4.67 7.23 11.72
N GLN A 210 5.01 5.95 11.87
CA GLN A 210 5.35 5.36 13.18
C GLN A 210 6.65 5.97 13.78
N LEU A 211 7.59 6.39 12.93
CA LEU A 211 8.81 7.10 13.33
C LEU A 211 8.58 8.59 13.60
N GLY A 212 7.38 9.13 13.30
CA GLY A 212 7.06 10.55 13.42
C GLY A 212 7.59 11.41 12.27
N ASP A 213 8.21 10.82 11.24
CA ASP A 213 8.74 11.52 10.07
C ASP A 213 7.65 11.68 8.99
N ARG A 214 6.85 12.74 9.13
CA ARG A 214 5.74 13.05 8.23
C ARG A 214 6.19 13.40 6.82
N ASP A 215 7.35 14.01 6.66
CA ASP A 215 7.86 14.42 5.35
C ASP A 215 8.34 13.20 4.55
N ALA A 216 9.07 12.28 5.20
CA ALA A 216 9.45 11.01 4.57
C ALA A 216 8.24 10.14 4.25
N ALA A 217 7.22 10.13 5.12
CA ALA A 217 5.97 9.44 4.87
C ALA A 217 5.26 9.99 3.63
N ALA A 218 5.09 11.31 3.54
CA ALA A 218 4.48 11.97 2.40
C ALA A 218 5.23 11.65 1.09
N LYS A 219 6.57 11.71 1.10
CA LYS A 219 7.39 11.33 -0.07
C LYS A 219 7.13 9.89 -0.50
N SER A 220 7.03 8.97 0.45
CA SER A 220 6.81 7.55 0.15
C SER A 220 5.44 7.31 -0.47
N PHE A 221 4.39 7.94 0.05
CA PHE A 221 3.04 7.86 -0.52
C PHE A 221 2.95 8.53 -1.90
N LEU A 222 3.64 9.67 -2.12
CA LEU A 222 3.70 10.29 -3.44
C LEU A 222 4.40 9.38 -4.46
N ARG A 223 5.52 8.73 -4.09
CA ARG A 223 6.18 7.72 -4.94
C ARG A 223 5.24 6.53 -5.25
N ALA A 224 4.39 6.14 -4.30
CA ALA A 224 3.37 5.12 -4.53
C ALA A 224 2.35 5.59 -5.58
N LEU A 225 1.87 6.84 -5.50
CA LEU A 225 0.96 7.44 -6.49
C LEU A 225 1.60 7.62 -7.86
N ASP A 226 2.89 7.94 -7.93
CA ASP A 226 3.63 8.00 -9.19
C ASP A 226 3.65 6.64 -9.90
N GLY A 227 3.72 5.55 -9.14
CA GLY A 227 3.67 4.19 -9.67
C GLY A 227 2.27 3.65 -9.91
N ASN A 228 1.31 4.02 -9.07
CA ASN A 228 -0.10 3.68 -9.19
C ASN A 228 -0.98 4.83 -8.71
N ARG A 229 -1.49 5.64 -9.64
CA ARG A 229 -2.36 6.77 -9.35
C ARG A 229 -3.66 6.38 -8.64
N ASN A 230 -4.05 5.12 -8.68
CA ASN A 230 -5.28 4.63 -8.07
C ASN A 230 -5.04 3.99 -6.69
N SER A 231 -3.88 4.19 -6.08
CA SER A 231 -3.60 3.70 -4.72
C SER A 231 -4.49 4.41 -3.71
N ILE A 232 -5.58 3.76 -3.29
CA ILE A 232 -6.50 4.27 -2.27
C ILE A 232 -5.77 4.50 -0.93
N ILE A 233 -4.83 3.62 -0.59
CA ILE A 233 -4.04 3.74 0.64
C ILE A 233 -3.24 5.04 0.64
N ALA A 234 -2.48 5.30 -0.43
CA ALA A 234 -1.65 6.49 -0.51
C ALA A 234 -2.50 7.78 -0.51
N HIS A 235 -3.68 7.77 -1.17
CA HIS A 235 -4.62 8.89 -1.13
C HIS A 235 -5.08 9.19 0.30
N ILE A 236 -5.60 8.18 1.02
CA ILE A 236 -6.11 8.34 2.38
C ILE A 236 -5.02 8.86 3.33
N GLU A 237 -3.81 8.29 3.28
CA GLU A 237 -2.71 8.71 4.14
C GLU A 237 -2.26 10.14 3.83
N LEU A 238 -2.21 10.53 2.55
CA LEU A 238 -1.86 11.90 2.15
C LEU A 238 -2.94 12.91 2.53
N VAL A 239 -4.23 12.56 2.45
CA VAL A 239 -5.32 13.45 2.92
C VAL A 239 -5.15 13.77 4.40
N ASP A 240 -4.86 12.78 5.25
CA ASP A 240 -4.64 13.02 6.68
C ASP A 240 -3.41 13.90 6.92
N LEU A 241 -2.28 13.64 6.23
CA LEU A 241 -1.08 14.49 6.32
C LEU A 241 -1.33 15.93 5.88
N LEU A 242 -2.13 16.15 4.83
CA LEU A 242 -2.50 17.48 4.36
C LEU A 242 -3.41 18.21 5.36
N LEU A 243 -4.32 17.49 6.00
CA LEU A 243 -5.19 18.04 7.05
C LEU A 243 -4.38 18.42 8.30
N GLU A 244 -3.42 17.61 8.73
CA GLU A 244 -2.50 17.93 9.82
C GLU A 244 -1.68 19.21 9.53
N GLN A 245 -1.31 19.41 8.26
CA GLN A 245 -0.61 20.62 7.79
C GLN A 245 -1.55 21.79 7.53
N GLN A 246 -2.85 21.69 7.81
CA GLN A 246 -3.87 22.71 7.52
C GLN A 246 -3.98 23.08 6.03
N ARG A 247 -3.54 22.21 5.13
CA ARG A 247 -3.59 22.38 3.67
C ARG A 247 -4.93 21.89 3.11
N VAL A 248 -6.01 22.47 3.66
CA VAL A 248 -7.39 22.04 3.40
C VAL A 248 -7.77 21.99 1.90
N PRO A 249 -7.39 22.98 1.05
CA PRO A 249 -7.74 22.92 -0.37
C PRO A 249 -7.08 21.75 -1.11
N GLN A 250 -5.86 21.37 -0.72
CA GLN A 250 -5.17 20.20 -1.29
C GLN A 250 -5.78 18.89 -0.77
N ALA A 251 -6.09 18.83 0.53
CA ALA A 251 -6.78 17.71 1.14
C ALA A 251 -8.14 17.45 0.47
N GLN A 252 -8.92 18.51 0.23
CA GLN A 252 -10.22 18.40 -0.46
C GLN A 252 -10.07 17.79 -1.85
N ARG A 253 -9.14 18.27 -2.68
CA ARG A 253 -8.95 17.74 -4.04
C ARG A 253 -8.62 16.26 -4.02
N LEU A 254 -7.66 15.85 -3.17
CA LEU A 254 -7.24 14.46 -3.07
C LEU A 254 -8.35 13.57 -2.48
N TYR A 255 -9.14 14.11 -1.56
CA TYR A 255 -10.32 13.43 -1.02
C TYR A 255 -11.39 13.20 -2.09
N ASP A 256 -11.67 14.21 -2.93
CA ASP A 256 -12.63 14.07 -4.04
C ASP A 256 -12.17 13.00 -5.06
N GLU A 257 -10.88 12.99 -5.39
CA GLU A 257 -10.28 11.93 -6.22
C GLU A 257 -10.47 10.55 -5.56
N THR A 258 -10.27 10.46 -4.24
CA THR A 258 -10.45 9.20 -3.50
C THR A 258 -11.91 8.72 -3.55
N LEU A 259 -12.88 9.64 -3.41
CA LEU A 259 -14.29 9.29 -3.50
C LEU A 259 -14.67 8.71 -4.88
N ILE A 260 -14.06 9.22 -5.95
CA ILE A 260 -14.24 8.67 -7.31
C ILE A 260 -13.69 7.24 -7.38
N LEU A 261 -12.51 7.00 -6.80
CA LEU A 261 -11.87 5.67 -6.81
C LEU A 261 -12.68 4.61 -6.05
N VAL A 262 -13.38 5.02 -4.99
CA VAL A 262 -14.20 4.10 -4.17
C VAL A 262 -15.68 4.09 -4.57
N GLN A 263 -16.03 4.72 -5.69
CA GLN A 263 -17.41 4.78 -6.15
C GLN A 263 -17.98 3.36 -6.36
N GLY A 264 -19.17 3.10 -5.80
CA GLY A 264 -19.78 1.76 -5.82
C GLY A 264 -19.31 0.82 -4.70
N GLN A 265 -18.31 1.22 -3.92
CA GLN A 265 -17.93 0.57 -2.68
C GLN A 265 -18.45 1.39 -1.49
N GLY A 266 -18.70 0.79 -0.37
CA GLY A 266 -19.10 1.56 0.84
C GLY A 266 -18.00 2.54 1.25
N ILE A 267 -18.39 3.76 1.64
CA ILE A 267 -17.42 4.75 2.15
C ILE A 267 -16.93 4.31 3.52
N SER A 268 -15.61 4.15 3.68
CA SER A 268 -15.02 3.71 4.95
C SER A 268 -15.19 4.75 6.07
N PRO A 269 -15.20 4.33 7.36
CA PRO A 269 -15.26 5.26 8.50
C PRO A 269 -14.18 6.36 8.42
N ARG A 270 -12.95 6.01 8.02
CA ARG A 270 -11.84 6.94 7.89
C ARG A 270 -12.11 8.01 6.83
N LEU A 271 -12.63 7.63 5.66
CA LEU A 271 -13.01 8.60 4.62
C LEU A 271 -14.16 9.51 5.09
N LEU A 272 -15.15 8.98 5.80
CA LEU A 272 -16.21 9.81 6.40
C LEU A 272 -15.62 10.84 7.37
N LEU A 273 -14.70 10.42 8.25
CA LEU A 273 -14.06 11.32 9.19
C LEU A 273 -13.21 12.38 8.50
N GLN A 274 -12.46 12.02 7.44
CA GLN A 274 -11.71 12.98 6.62
C GLN A 274 -12.63 14.04 6.01
N GLY A 275 -13.76 13.62 5.42
CA GLY A 275 -14.77 14.55 4.89
C GLY A 275 -15.35 15.47 5.96
N ILE A 276 -15.57 14.96 7.19
CA ILE A 276 -16.04 15.76 8.34
C ILE A 276 -14.99 16.80 8.73
N LYS A 277 -13.71 16.41 8.81
CA LYS A 277 -12.59 17.32 9.12
C LYS A 277 -12.46 18.44 8.08
N ILE A 278 -12.55 18.08 6.80
CA ILE A 278 -12.52 19.04 5.69
C ILE A 278 -13.71 20.01 5.79
N ALA A 279 -14.94 19.50 5.95
CA ALA A 279 -16.14 20.31 6.06
C ALA A 279 -16.09 21.23 7.30
N ALA A 280 -15.53 20.77 8.42
CA ALA A 280 -15.32 21.57 9.62
C ALA A 280 -14.35 22.74 9.34
N ALA A 281 -13.20 22.46 8.71
CA ALA A 281 -12.20 23.47 8.35
C ALA A 281 -12.72 24.51 7.34
N GLN A 282 -13.71 24.14 6.51
CA GLN A 282 -14.38 25.04 5.55
C GLN A 282 -15.64 25.72 6.12
N ASN A 283 -15.98 25.51 7.38
CA ASN A 283 -17.24 25.97 7.99
C ASN A 283 -18.51 25.49 7.26
N ASN A 284 -18.44 24.37 6.55
CA ASN A 284 -19.58 23.77 5.85
C ASN A 284 -20.40 22.90 6.82
N ILE A 285 -21.30 23.57 7.57
CA ILE A 285 -22.11 22.95 8.63
C ILE A 285 -22.99 21.83 8.04
N LYS A 286 -23.61 22.05 6.88
CA LYS A 286 -24.53 21.07 6.26
C LYS A 286 -23.82 19.76 5.92
N THR A 287 -22.72 19.83 5.17
CA THR A 287 -21.94 18.64 4.80
C THR A 287 -21.38 17.93 6.03
N ARG A 288 -20.86 18.69 6.99
CA ARG A 288 -20.35 18.15 8.26
C ARG A 288 -21.42 17.34 9.00
N GLN A 289 -22.64 17.87 9.14
CA GLN A 289 -23.74 17.18 9.83
C GLN A 289 -24.16 15.91 9.08
N GLN A 290 -24.27 15.96 7.75
CA GLN A 290 -24.62 14.81 6.93
C GLN A 290 -23.62 13.67 7.08
N LEU A 291 -22.32 13.96 6.94
CA LEU A 291 -21.27 12.96 7.06
C LEU A 291 -21.15 12.44 8.51
N ALA A 292 -21.34 13.31 9.51
CA ALA A 292 -21.35 12.91 10.93
C ALA A 292 -22.50 11.93 11.22
N GLN A 293 -23.70 12.22 10.73
CA GLN A 293 -24.84 11.32 10.86
C GLN A 293 -24.58 9.98 10.18
N GLN A 294 -23.99 10.00 8.97
CA GLN A 294 -23.65 8.79 8.24
C GLN A 294 -22.61 7.94 9.02
N LEU A 295 -21.53 8.56 9.54
CA LEU A 295 -20.52 7.86 10.32
C LEU A 295 -21.12 7.24 11.59
N LEU A 296 -21.91 7.99 12.34
CA LEU A 296 -22.49 7.52 13.60
C LEU A 296 -23.57 6.45 13.40
N SER A 297 -24.31 6.47 12.29
CA SER A 297 -25.33 5.47 12.00
C SER A 297 -24.76 4.19 11.38
N ALA A 298 -23.83 4.30 10.45
CA ALA A 298 -23.27 3.15 9.74
C ALA A 298 -22.15 2.46 10.53
N TYR A 299 -21.37 3.21 11.32
CA TYR A 299 -20.17 2.72 12.01
C TYR A 299 -20.08 3.19 13.46
N PRO A 300 -21.09 2.97 14.30
CA PRO A 300 -21.21 3.57 15.63
C PRO A 300 -20.09 3.17 16.61
N LEU A 301 -19.43 2.02 16.37
CA LEU A 301 -18.38 1.45 17.22
C LEU A 301 -16.96 1.68 16.68
N SER A 302 -16.82 2.28 15.50
CA SER A 302 -15.51 2.57 14.92
C SER A 302 -14.72 3.59 15.75
N ASP A 303 -13.40 3.56 15.63
CA ASP A 303 -12.55 4.53 16.32
C ASP A 303 -12.76 5.95 15.79
N GLU A 304 -13.10 6.09 14.52
CA GLU A 304 -13.46 7.36 13.91
C GLU A 304 -14.77 7.94 14.49
N ALA A 305 -15.76 7.09 14.75
CA ALA A 305 -16.99 7.53 15.43
C ALA A 305 -16.72 7.95 16.89
N LYS A 306 -15.80 7.29 17.58
CA LYS A 306 -15.35 7.71 18.92
C LYS A 306 -14.64 9.05 18.86
N GLN A 307 -13.71 9.23 17.92
CA GLN A 307 -13.02 10.50 17.69
C GLN A 307 -14.01 11.64 17.40
N LEU A 308 -14.99 11.39 16.53
CA LEU A 308 -16.03 12.37 16.23
C LEU A 308 -16.82 12.78 17.47
N LYS A 309 -17.26 11.81 18.29
CA LYS A 309 -18.00 12.08 19.53
C LYS A 309 -17.18 12.93 20.51
N ILE A 310 -15.89 12.66 20.65
CA ILE A 310 -14.98 13.47 21.48
C ILE A 310 -14.90 14.91 20.96
N TRP A 311 -14.72 15.07 19.65
CA TRP A 311 -14.62 16.38 19.03
C TRP A 311 -15.96 17.17 19.13
N LEU A 312 -17.12 16.53 18.96
CA LEU A 312 -18.42 17.18 19.08
C LEU A 312 -18.66 17.76 20.48
N ASN A 313 -18.06 17.20 21.51
CA ASN A 313 -18.13 17.73 22.88
C ASN A 313 -17.24 18.97 23.09
N ASN A 314 -16.22 19.16 22.24
CA ASN A 314 -15.35 20.34 22.27
C ASN A 314 -14.86 20.69 20.84
N PRO A 315 -15.72 21.34 20.02
CA PRO A 315 -15.40 21.60 18.62
C PRO A 315 -14.24 22.59 18.39
N GLU A 316 -13.84 23.35 19.39
CA GLU A 316 -12.71 24.29 19.34
C GLU A 316 -11.37 23.55 19.56
N ALA A 317 -11.39 22.34 20.06
CA ALA A 317 -10.18 21.56 20.27
C ALA A 317 -9.67 20.98 18.93
N PRO A 318 -8.34 20.90 18.76
CA PRO A 318 -7.76 20.21 17.60
C PRO A 318 -8.17 18.73 17.61
N TRP A 319 -8.34 18.16 16.42
CA TRP A 319 -8.60 16.72 16.26
C TRP A 319 -7.43 15.89 16.83
N LYS A 320 -7.73 15.01 17.77
CA LYS A 320 -6.74 14.11 18.40
C LYS A 320 -6.81 12.72 17.81
#